data_616930cbae3e5e6350788d45b68a4f65
#
_entry.id   616930cbae3e5e6350788d45b68a4f65
#
_cell.length_a   1.000
_cell.length_b   1.000
_cell.length_c   1.000
_cell.angle_alpha   90.00
_cell.angle_beta   90.00
_cell.angle_gamma   90.00
#
_symmetry.space_group_name_H-M   'P 1'
#
loop_
_entity.id
_entity.type
_entity.pdbx_description
1 polymer ?
#
loop_
_entity_poly.entity_id
_entity_poly.type
_entity_poly.pdbx_seq_one_letter_code
_entity_poly.pdbx_strand_id
1 'polypeptide(L)'
;LRAIANDNLIVQVSLDGGRPEDHDAYRGPGTWEKTVEGIKILQESGFRVRLGTTETPANSAHLEKLCEFHRSIGILDEDHFIRPLAKRGYSKEGIELGMGNLVPEITVNLDGIFWHPLSTDADMQVSKNFLPLAPAVERVKTQLEAMYQTGGVPLMTFT
;
A
#
# COMPACT_ATOMS: atom_id res chain seq x y z
N LEU A 1 13.88 16.56 -3.62
CA LEU A 1 13.47 15.39 -2.84
C LEU A 1 14.27 15.27 -1.53
N ARG A 2 15.62 15.30 -1.55
CA ARG A 2 16.45 15.15 -0.33
C ARG A 2 16.05 16.06 0.83
N ALA A 3 15.54 17.26 0.57
CA ALA A 3 15.14 18.21 1.60
C ALA A 3 13.95 17.77 2.46
N ILE A 4 13.18 16.78 2.01
CA ILE A 4 11.99 16.25 2.72
C ILE A 4 12.18 14.80 3.16
N ALA A 5 13.27 14.14 2.75
CA ALA A 5 13.56 12.78 3.19
C ALA A 5 13.90 12.77 4.69
N ASN A 6 13.28 11.88 5.44
CA ASN A 6 13.53 11.64 6.87
C ASN A 6 13.07 10.24 7.26
N ASP A 7 13.51 9.76 8.43
CA ASP A 7 13.26 8.40 8.91
C ASP A 7 11.78 8.07 9.17
N ASN A 8 10.92 9.09 9.32
CA ASN A 8 9.49 8.91 9.54
C ASN A 8 8.69 8.88 8.23
N LEU A 9 9.34 9.13 7.08
CA LEU A 9 8.71 9.14 5.78
C LEU A 9 9.11 7.93 4.96
N ILE A 10 8.17 7.02 4.76
CA ILE A 10 8.33 5.83 3.92
C ILE A 10 7.58 6.07 2.62
N VAL A 11 8.26 5.89 1.49
CA VAL A 11 7.61 5.96 0.17
C VAL A 11 7.29 4.56 -0.28
N GLN A 12 5.99 4.26 -0.38
CA GLN A 12 5.54 2.99 -0.90
C GLN A 12 5.44 3.02 -2.42
N VAL A 13 6.09 2.06 -3.07
CA VAL A 13 6.08 1.88 -4.51
C VAL A 13 5.47 0.53 -4.84
N SER A 14 4.60 0.50 -5.84
CA SER A 14 4.03 -0.76 -6.33
C SER A 14 4.95 -1.42 -7.34
N LEU A 15 5.40 -2.65 -7.05
CA LEU A 15 6.21 -3.46 -7.96
C LEU A 15 5.71 -4.90 -7.94
N ASP A 16 5.08 -5.34 -9.04
CA ASP A 16 4.40 -6.64 -9.10
C ASP A 16 5.26 -7.74 -9.72
N GLY A 17 6.48 -7.45 -10.19
CA GLY A 17 7.37 -8.44 -10.78
C GLY A 17 8.84 -8.06 -10.72
N GLY A 18 9.70 -9.06 -10.66
CA GLY A 18 11.16 -8.91 -10.79
C GLY A 18 11.63 -8.70 -12.24
N ARG A 19 10.69 -8.71 -13.19
CA ARG A 19 10.92 -8.51 -14.63
C ARG A 19 9.71 -7.82 -15.28
N PRO A 20 9.90 -7.22 -16.47
CA PRO A 20 8.85 -6.46 -17.16
C PRO A 20 7.57 -7.26 -17.39
N GLU A 21 7.67 -8.51 -17.85
CA GLU A 21 6.51 -9.31 -18.24
C GLU A 21 5.51 -9.52 -17.08
N ASP A 22 6.03 -9.70 -15.86
CA ASP A 22 5.21 -9.95 -14.67
C ASP A 22 4.55 -8.66 -14.16
N HIS A 23 5.22 -7.52 -14.31
CA HIS A 23 4.75 -6.23 -13.84
C HIS A 23 3.83 -5.53 -14.84
N ASP A 24 4.29 -5.44 -16.08
CA ASP A 24 3.63 -4.68 -17.15
C ASP A 24 2.28 -5.28 -17.55
N ALA A 25 2.08 -6.58 -17.34
CA ALA A 25 0.82 -7.28 -17.61
C ALA A 25 -0.39 -6.62 -16.92
N TYR A 26 -0.21 -6.05 -15.73
CA TYR A 26 -1.28 -5.39 -14.96
C TYR A 26 -1.11 -3.88 -14.84
N ARG A 27 0.10 -3.35 -15.05
CA ARG A 27 0.39 -1.92 -14.87
C ARG A 27 0.64 -1.16 -16.16
N GLY A 28 0.73 -1.87 -17.26
CA GLY A 28 0.92 -1.32 -18.58
C GLY A 28 2.36 -1.39 -19.08
N PRO A 29 2.55 -1.41 -20.41
CA PRO A 29 3.85 -1.60 -21.04
C PRO A 29 4.88 -0.53 -20.63
N GLY A 30 6.11 -0.95 -20.32
CA GLY A 30 7.24 -0.08 -20.00
C GLY A 30 7.13 0.60 -18.63
N THR A 31 6.21 0.15 -17.77
CA THR A 31 6.09 0.70 -16.41
C THR A 31 7.09 0.08 -15.45
N TRP A 32 7.54 -1.15 -15.69
CA TRP A 32 8.55 -1.80 -14.88
C TRP A 32 9.85 -1.00 -14.81
N GLU A 33 10.41 -0.64 -15.96
CA GLU A 33 11.66 0.13 -16.03
C GLU A 33 11.55 1.48 -15.32
N LYS A 34 10.42 2.20 -15.55
CA LYS A 34 10.16 3.48 -14.88
C LYS A 34 10.02 3.31 -13.37
N THR A 35 9.40 2.22 -12.91
CA THR A 35 9.23 1.93 -11.49
C THR A 35 10.57 1.64 -10.84
N VAL A 36 11.40 0.79 -11.45
CA VAL A 36 12.74 0.46 -10.94
C VAL A 36 13.65 1.70 -10.90
N GLU A 37 13.62 2.52 -11.94
CA GLU A 37 14.35 3.80 -11.96
C GLU A 37 13.83 4.76 -10.87
N GLY A 38 12.51 4.84 -10.68
CA GLY A 38 11.91 5.63 -9.61
C GLY A 38 12.33 5.19 -8.21
N ILE A 39 12.39 3.87 -7.96
CA ILE A 39 12.88 3.31 -6.69
C ILE A 39 14.33 3.76 -6.44
N LYS A 40 15.20 3.64 -7.44
CA LYS A 40 16.60 4.04 -7.35
C LYS A 40 16.75 5.53 -7.04
N ILE A 41 16.00 6.39 -7.72
CA ILE A 41 16.01 7.84 -7.47
C ILE A 41 15.58 8.15 -6.03
N LEU A 42 14.56 7.46 -5.51
CA LEU A 42 14.09 7.63 -4.14
C LEU A 42 15.16 7.22 -3.12
N GLN A 43 15.81 6.06 -3.31
CA GLN A 43 16.88 5.57 -2.44
C GLN A 43 18.09 6.53 -2.46
N GLU A 44 18.53 6.97 -3.64
CA GLU A 44 19.62 7.96 -3.79
C GLU A 44 19.27 9.32 -3.17
N SER A 45 17.99 9.64 -3.06
CA SER A 45 17.47 10.83 -2.38
C SER A 45 17.35 10.69 -0.87
N GLY A 46 17.64 9.50 -0.31
CA GLY A 46 17.62 9.22 1.12
C GLY A 46 16.23 8.82 1.67
N PHE A 47 15.29 8.41 0.82
CA PHE A 47 14.01 7.88 1.29
C PHE A 47 14.12 6.40 1.64
N ARG A 48 13.45 5.98 2.72
CA ARG A 48 13.10 4.59 2.93
C ARG A 48 12.00 4.22 1.93
N VAL A 49 12.27 3.20 1.12
CA VAL A 49 11.32 2.71 0.11
C VAL A 49 10.73 1.39 0.58
N ARG A 50 9.41 1.28 0.53
CA ARG A 50 8.66 0.06 0.77
C ARG A 50 8.04 -0.41 -0.52
N LEU A 51 8.08 -1.72 -0.80
CA LEU A 51 7.43 -2.32 -1.96
C LEU A 51 6.10 -2.95 -1.59
N GLY A 52 5.07 -2.65 -2.37
CA GLY A 52 3.78 -3.32 -2.33
C GLY A 52 3.58 -4.13 -3.61
N THR A 53 3.50 -5.45 -3.49
CA THR A 53 3.21 -6.36 -4.59
C THR A 53 1.76 -6.82 -4.52
N THR A 54 1.07 -6.79 -5.64
CA THR A 54 -0.20 -7.49 -5.80
C THR A 54 0.06 -8.82 -6.47
N GLU A 55 -0.30 -9.92 -5.80
CA GLU A 55 -0.24 -11.25 -6.39
C GLU A 55 -1.35 -11.38 -7.43
N THR A 56 -0.97 -11.73 -8.65
CA THR A 56 -1.83 -11.86 -9.82
C THR A 56 -1.54 -13.17 -10.53
N PRO A 57 -2.41 -13.66 -11.43
CA PRO A 57 -2.11 -14.82 -12.26
C PRO A 57 -0.82 -14.68 -13.10
N ALA A 58 -0.39 -13.47 -13.42
CA ALA A 58 0.82 -13.24 -14.21
C ALA A 58 2.11 -13.43 -13.39
N ASN A 59 2.09 -13.12 -12.10
CA ASN A 59 3.31 -13.13 -11.26
C ASN A 59 3.35 -14.22 -10.18
N SER A 60 2.25 -14.89 -9.89
CA SER A 60 2.16 -15.86 -8.78
C SER A 60 3.22 -16.96 -8.82
N ALA A 61 3.59 -17.43 -10.00
CA ALA A 61 4.65 -18.43 -10.19
C ALA A 61 6.08 -17.85 -10.02
N HIS A 62 6.23 -16.54 -9.91
CA HIS A 62 7.53 -15.85 -9.92
C HIS A 62 7.77 -14.97 -8.68
N LEU A 63 6.97 -15.11 -7.62
CA LEU A 63 7.10 -14.29 -6.40
C LEU A 63 8.45 -14.48 -5.71
N GLU A 64 9.01 -15.69 -5.73
CA GLU A 64 10.35 -15.95 -5.18
C GLU A 64 11.43 -15.14 -5.92
N LYS A 65 11.37 -15.11 -7.25
CA LYS A 65 12.29 -14.31 -8.08
C LYS A 65 12.11 -12.81 -7.85
N LEU A 66 10.89 -12.37 -7.58
CA LEU A 66 10.64 -10.99 -7.17
C LEU A 66 11.30 -10.70 -5.82
N CYS A 67 11.23 -11.63 -4.85
CA CYS A 67 11.91 -11.49 -3.57
C CYS A 67 13.44 -11.44 -3.71
N GLU A 68 14.02 -12.22 -4.61
CA GLU A 68 15.43 -12.13 -4.94
C GLU A 68 15.79 -10.79 -5.59
N PHE A 69 14.93 -10.31 -6.50
CA PHE A 69 15.12 -9.05 -7.19
C PHE A 69 15.08 -7.85 -6.21
N HIS A 70 14.08 -7.79 -5.31
CA HIS A 70 13.99 -6.67 -4.39
C HIS A 70 15.20 -6.57 -3.45
N ARG A 71 15.74 -7.72 -2.99
CA ARG A 71 16.98 -7.75 -2.20
C ARG A 71 18.17 -7.23 -3.01
N SER A 72 18.22 -7.58 -4.31
CA SER A 72 19.31 -7.14 -5.21
C SER A 72 19.35 -5.63 -5.43
N ILE A 73 18.20 -4.95 -5.29
CA ILE A 73 18.09 -3.49 -5.38
C ILE A 73 18.09 -2.80 -4.01
N GLY A 74 18.48 -3.53 -2.94
CA GLY A 74 18.66 -2.98 -1.61
C GLY A 74 17.38 -2.75 -0.80
N ILE A 75 16.28 -3.41 -1.15
CA ILE A 75 15.04 -3.40 -0.35
C ILE A 75 15.09 -4.56 0.65
N LEU A 76 14.81 -4.27 1.93
CA LEU A 76 14.79 -5.28 2.98
C LEU A 76 13.50 -6.12 2.91
N ASP A 77 13.55 -7.35 3.41
CA ASP A 77 12.38 -8.24 3.43
C ASP A 77 11.21 -7.64 4.23
N GLU A 78 11.50 -6.90 5.30
CA GLU A 78 10.52 -6.18 6.11
C GLU A 78 9.86 -4.98 5.38
N ASP A 79 10.48 -4.50 4.32
CA ASP A 79 9.97 -3.42 3.47
C ASP A 79 9.34 -3.94 2.17
N HIS A 80 9.06 -5.24 2.08
CA HIS A 80 8.31 -5.83 0.98
C HIS A 80 7.13 -6.65 1.49
N PHE A 81 5.92 -6.31 1.07
CA PHE A 81 4.73 -7.08 1.38
C PHE A 81 3.99 -7.48 0.11
N ILE A 82 3.42 -8.68 0.14
CA ILE A 82 2.65 -9.26 -0.95
C ILE A 82 1.19 -9.39 -0.48
N ARG A 83 0.27 -8.92 -1.28
CA ARG A 83 -1.16 -8.98 -1.01
C ARG A 83 -1.91 -9.62 -2.18
N PRO A 84 -3.02 -10.32 -1.93
CA PRO A 84 -3.83 -10.88 -2.99
C PRO A 84 -4.44 -9.77 -3.87
N LEU A 85 -4.74 -10.12 -5.12
CA LEU A 85 -5.51 -9.27 -6.00
C LEU A 85 -6.88 -8.99 -5.39
N ALA A 86 -7.31 -7.74 -5.43
CA ALA A 86 -8.58 -7.30 -4.89
C ALA A 86 -9.46 -6.65 -5.97
N LYS A 87 -10.77 -6.80 -5.84
CA LYS A 87 -11.77 -6.10 -6.68
C LYS A 87 -11.79 -4.62 -6.32
N ARG A 88 -10.81 -3.88 -6.79
CA ARG A 88 -10.69 -2.42 -6.56
C ARG A 88 -10.10 -1.73 -7.79
N GLY A 89 -10.54 -0.50 -8.03
CA GLY A 89 -10.10 0.26 -9.19
C GLY A 89 -10.58 -0.39 -10.49
N TYR A 90 -9.64 -0.78 -11.34
CA TYR A 90 -9.96 -1.41 -12.64
C TYR A 90 -10.09 -2.94 -12.57
N SER A 91 -9.68 -3.58 -11.47
CA SER A 91 -9.77 -5.04 -11.35
C SER A 91 -11.18 -5.50 -11.04
N LYS A 92 -11.68 -6.43 -11.87
CA LYS A 92 -12.95 -7.13 -11.66
C LYS A 92 -12.77 -8.49 -10.96
N GLU A 93 -11.53 -8.89 -10.76
CA GLU A 93 -11.13 -10.17 -10.17
C GLU A 93 -10.46 -9.96 -8.81
N GLY A 94 -10.39 -11.02 -8.01
CA GLY A 94 -9.75 -11.03 -6.71
C GLY A 94 -10.74 -11.00 -5.54
N ILE A 95 -10.22 -10.74 -4.35
CA ILE A 95 -11.02 -10.68 -3.12
C ILE A 95 -11.85 -9.39 -3.08
N GLU A 96 -13.01 -9.47 -2.45
CA GLU A 96 -13.81 -8.27 -2.16
C GLU A 96 -13.25 -7.57 -0.92
N LEU A 97 -13.02 -6.26 -1.03
CA LEU A 97 -12.58 -5.43 0.09
C LEU A 97 -13.81 -4.80 0.76
N GLY A 98 -13.83 -4.88 2.08
CA GLY A 98 -14.86 -4.29 2.90
C GLY A 98 -14.32 -3.83 4.24
N MET A 99 -15.15 -3.16 5.03
CA MET A 99 -14.75 -2.65 6.34
C MET A 99 -14.28 -3.72 7.32
N GLY A 100 -14.77 -4.96 7.16
CA GLY A 100 -14.43 -6.07 8.06
C GLY A 100 -13.11 -6.78 7.74
N ASN A 101 -12.48 -6.53 6.58
CA ASN A 101 -11.25 -7.21 6.20
C ASN A 101 -10.03 -6.30 6.04
N LEU A 102 -10.17 -5.01 6.36
CA LEU A 102 -9.08 -4.04 6.39
C LEU A 102 -8.97 -3.41 7.78
N VAL A 103 -7.74 -3.18 8.22
CA VAL A 103 -7.46 -2.47 9.47
C VAL A 103 -7.82 -1.00 9.33
N PRO A 104 -8.55 -0.41 10.29
CA PRO A 104 -8.74 1.02 10.36
C PRO A 104 -7.39 1.76 10.42
N GLU A 105 -7.22 2.76 9.58
CA GLU A 105 -6.03 3.61 9.54
C GLU A 105 -6.37 5.02 9.06
N ILE A 106 -5.54 5.99 9.41
CA ILE A 106 -5.71 7.36 8.92
C ILE A 106 -5.29 7.41 7.47
N THR A 107 -6.25 7.65 6.59
CA THR A 107 -6.03 7.85 5.17
C THR A 107 -6.29 9.31 4.82
N VAL A 108 -5.34 9.93 4.13
CA VAL A 108 -5.48 11.32 3.64
C VAL A 108 -5.45 11.30 2.12
N ASN A 109 -6.46 11.90 1.50
CA ASN A 109 -6.54 12.05 0.06
C ASN A 109 -7.03 13.48 -0.30
N LEU A 110 -7.32 13.75 -1.56
CA LEU A 110 -7.75 15.09 -2.02
C LEU A 110 -9.06 15.56 -1.38
N ASP A 111 -9.90 14.63 -0.92
CA ASP A 111 -11.22 14.94 -0.32
C ASP A 111 -11.13 15.18 1.18
N GLY A 112 -9.99 14.85 1.82
CA GLY A 112 -9.78 15.10 3.25
C GLY A 112 -9.15 13.92 4.00
N ILE A 113 -9.54 13.80 5.28
CA ILE A 113 -9.06 12.78 6.22
C ILE A 113 -10.16 11.75 6.44
N PHE A 114 -9.80 10.48 6.33
CA PHE A 114 -10.65 9.32 6.55
C PHE A 114 -10.06 8.43 7.65
N TRP A 115 -10.94 7.69 8.34
CA TRP A 115 -10.51 6.75 9.39
C TRP A 115 -10.30 5.30 8.87
N HIS A 116 -10.53 5.08 7.57
CA HIS A 116 -10.43 3.75 6.97
C HIS A 116 -9.73 3.82 5.60
N PRO A 117 -8.89 2.82 5.25
CA PRO A 117 -8.13 2.85 3.99
C PRO A 117 -8.97 2.77 2.72
N LEU A 118 -10.23 2.31 2.79
CA LEU A 118 -11.15 2.38 1.64
C LEU A 118 -11.45 3.82 1.25
N SER A 119 -11.66 4.70 2.24
CA SER A 119 -11.93 6.15 2.04
C SER A 119 -12.97 6.42 0.93
N THR A 120 -14.04 5.61 0.85
CA THR A 120 -15.04 5.68 -0.22
C THR A 120 -16.34 6.32 0.21
N ASP A 121 -16.72 6.14 1.47
CA ASP A 121 -18.02 6.52 1.96
C ASP A 121 -17.94 7.76 2.87
N ALA A 122 -19.02 8.55 2.88
CA ALA A 122 -19.07 9.80 3.64
C ALA A 122 -18.94 9.59 5.16
N ASP A 123 -19.37 8.46 5.69
CA ASP A 123 -19.26 8.09 7.11
C ASP A 123 -17.82 7.69 7.51
N MET A 124 -16.98 7.39 6.55
CA MET A 124 -15.54 7.20 6.76
C MET A 124 -14.78 8.52 6.81
N GLN A 125 -15.36 9.62 6.32
CA GLN A 125 -14.72 10.93 6.33
C GLN A 125 -14.79 11.56 7.74
N VAL A 126 -13.64 11.89 8.29
CA VAL A 126 -13.53 12.56 9.61
C VAL A 126 -13.47 14.08 9.46
N SER A 127 -12.77 14.57 8.44
CA SER A 127 -12.59 15.98 8.18
C SER A 127 -12.26 16.25 6.72
N LYS A 128 -12.75 17.37 6.18
CA LYS A 128 -12.32 17.93 4.90
C LYS A 128 -11.00 18.70 5.02
N ASN A 129 -10.64 19.10 6.24
CA ASN A 129 -9.38 19.77 6.51
C ASN A 129 -8.31 18.75 6.89
N PHE A 130 -7.09 18.92 6.38
CA PHE A 130 -5.97 18.00 6.63
C PHE A 130 -5.41 18.07 8.06
N LEU A 131 -5.68 19.14 8.76
CA LEU A 131 -5.26 19.35 10.15
C LEU A 131 -6.41 19.94 10.97
N PRO A 132 -6.49 19.62 12.28
CA PRO A 132 -5.64 18.70 13.03
C PRO A 132 -5.96 17.22 12.78
N LEU A 133 -4.99 16.31 12.95
CA LEU A 133 -5.19 14.86 12.82
C LEU A 133 -5.82 14.19 14.05
N ALA A 134 -5.82 14.88 15.20
CA ALA A 134 -6.29 14.31 16.46
C ALA A 134 -7.69 13.66 16.42
N PRO A 135 -8.72 14.25 15.79
CA PRO A 135 -10.04 13.62 15.67
C PRO A 135 -10.00 12.29 14.88
N ALA A 136 -9.14 12.20 13.84
CA ALA A 136 -8.99 10.98 13.07
C ALA A 136 -8.26 9.89 13.87
N VAL A 137 -7.25 10.25 14.66
CA VAL A 137 -6.56 9.33 15.58
C VAL A 137 -7.54 8.70 16.55
N GLU A 138 -8.38 9.51 17.22
CA GLU A 138 -9.38 9.00 18.16
C GLU A 138 -10.43 8.12 17.48
N ARG A 139 -10.87 8.48 16.28
CA ARG A 139 -11.80 7.66 15.51
C ARG A 139 -11.21 6.29 15.14
N VAL A 140 -9.94 6.25 14.68
CA VAL A 140 -9.24 5.01 14.35
C VAL A 140 -9.08 4.13 15.59
N LYS A 141 -8.68 4.69 16.73
CA LYS A 141 -8.57 3.95 18.01
C LYS A 141 -9.89 3.29 18.39
N THR A 142 -10.99 4.04 18.37
CA THR A 142 -12.33 3.54 18.70
C THR A 142 -12.73 2.38 17.79
N GLN A 143 -12.45 2.47 16.49
CA GLN A 143 -12.78 1.40 15.52
C GLN A 143 -11.90 0.16 15.71
N LEU A 144 -10.61 0.35 16.01
CA LEU A 144 -9.70 -0.76 16.33
C LEU A 144 -10.15 -1.50 17.59
N GLU A 145 -10.49 -0.79 18.65
CA GLU A 145 -11.01 -1.38 19.89
C GLU A 145 -12.29 -2.20 19.63
N ALA A 146 -13.23 -1.65 18.88
CA ALA A 146 -14.46 -2.34 18.51
C ALA A 146 -14.18 -3.62 17.68
N MET A 147 -13.23 -3.55 16.76
CA MET A 147 -12.83 -4.67 15.92
C MET A 147 -12.22 -5.81 16.75
N TYR A 148 -11.33 -5.51 17.71
CA TYR A 148 -10.75 -6.51 18.60
C TYR A 148 -11.78 -7.14 19.53
N GLN A 149 -12.74 -6.37 20.04
CA GLN A 149 -13.82 -6.88 20.90
C GLN A 149 -14.75 -7.86 20.17
N THR A 150 -14.97 -7.67 18.87
CA THR A 150 -15.81 -8.56 18.07
C THR A 150 -15.08 -9.79 17.52
N GLY A 151 -13.79 -9.97 17.85
CA GLY A 151 -12.98 -11.10 17.37
C GLY A 151 -12.62 -11.02 15.88
N GLY A 152 -12.80 -9.86 15.28
CA GLY A 152 -12.39 -9.60 13.89
C GLY A 152 -10.86 -9.61 13.79
N VAL A 153 -10.30 -10.59 13.04
CA VAL A 153 -8.91 -10.54 12.62
C VAL A 153 -8.90 -9.98 11.21
N PRO A 154 -8.32 -8.80 10.98
CA PRO A 154 -8.25 -8.25 9.64
C PRO A 154 -7.38 -9.15 8.74
N LEU A 155 -7.87 -9.42 7.55
CA LEU A 155 -7.15 -10.22 6.55
C LEU A 155 -5.95 -9.47 5.95
N MET A 156 -5.95 -8.14 6.04
CA MET A 156 -4.91 -7.30 5.42
C MET A 156 -4.61 -6.06 6.25
N THR A 157 -3.34 -5.73 6.36
CA THR A 157 -2.84 -4.40 6.75
C THR A 157 -2.33 -3.69 5.50
N PHE A 158 -2.57 -2.40 5.37
CA PHE A 158 -1.97 -1.56 4.32
C PHE A 158 -0.73 -0.79 4.82
N THR A 159 -0.26 -1.17 6.01
CA THR A 159 0.94 -0.56 6.60
C THR A 159 2.19 -0.99 5.89
#